data_fba836e51af3dd2cec34bccfcf3a237d
#
_entry.id   fba836e51af3dd2cec34bccfcf3a237d
#
_cell.length_a   1.000
_cell.length_b   1.000
_cell.length_c   1.000
_cell.angle_alpha   90.00
_cell.angle_beta   90.00
_cell.angle_gamma   90.00
#
_symmetry.space_group_name_H-M   'P 1'
#
loop_
_entity.id
_entity.type
_entity.pdbx_description
1 polymer ?
#
loop_
_entity_poly.entity_id
_entity_poly.type
_entity_poly.pdbx_seq_one_letter_code
_entity_poly.pdbx_strand_id
1 'polypeptide(L)'
;YAAGPAKLIGAMKKIQSQSTSNPTSISQVAAEAALNGSQDVLKPMIEAFKRRHDLVIQGLNDINGISCLPADGAFYAYANIKPLIRAKGLKSCTEFSEWLLEETGVAVVPGDAFGLGGFMRISYATADEVLVDALARIKKAADSIDGVDAAIASIAAEK
;
A
#
# COMPACT_ATOMS: atom_id res chain seq x y z
N TYR A 1 21.21 3.40 -4.25
CA TYR A 1 22.31 4.14 -4.87
C TYR A 1 21.78 5.39 -5.56
N ALA A 2 22.68 6.37 -5.80
CA ALA A 2 22.35 7.56 -6.58
C ALA A 2 23.44 7.82 -7.63
N ALA A 3 23.04 8.25 -8.82
CA ALA A 3 23.92 8.69 -9.89
C ALA A 3 23.40 10.02 -10.46
N GLY A 4 24.32 10.90 -10.90
CA GLY A 4 23.93 12.22 -11.42
C GLY A 4 25.13 13.14 -11.63
N PRO A 5 24.89 14.45 -11.82
CA PRO A 5 25.97 15.42 -12.02
C PRO A 5 27.00 15.39 -10.88
N ALA A 6 28.29 15.37 -11.24
CA ALA A 6 29.39 15.20 -10.29
C ALA A 6 29.34 16.19 -9.10
N LYS A 7 28.97 17.45 -9.34
CA LYS A 7 28.81 18.47 -8.28
C LYS A 7 27.76 18.09 -7.25
N LEU A 8 26.59 17.57 -7.71
CA LEU A 8 25.49 17.15 -6.86
C LEU A 8 25.89 15.91 -6.03
N ILE A 9 26.40 14.87 -6.71
CA ILE A 9 26.84 13.65 -6.03
C ILE A 9 27.97 13.93 -5.05
N GLY A 10 28.92 14.83 -5.39
CA GLY A 10 29.97 15.26 -4.47
C GLY A 10 29.44 15.96 -3.22
N ALA A 11 28.43 16.82 -3.36
CA ALA A 11 27.78 17.48 -2.22
C ALA A 11 27.02 16.47 -1.34
N MET A 12 26.25 15.56 -1.92
CA MET A 12 25.55 14.48 -1.21
C MET A 12 26.54 13.59 -0.43
N LYS A 13 27.63 13.18 -1.07
CA LYS A 13 28.70 12.38 -0.45
C LYS A 13 29.31 13.09 0.76
N LYS A 14 29.55 14.42 0.65
CA LYS A 14 30.09 15.24 1.74
C LYS A 14 29.13 15.28 2.94
N ILE A 15 27.84 15.50 2.71
CA ILE A 15 26.82 15.51 3.76
C ILE A 15 26.71 14.13 4.42
N GLN A 16 26.60 13.06 3.62
CA GLN A 16 26.51 11.71 4.12
C GLN A 16 27.72 11.32 4.98
N SER A 17 28.94 11.70 4.57
CA SER A 17 30.16 11.40 5.33
C SER A 17 30.18 12.03 6.72
N GLN A 18 29.47 13.14 6.93
CA GLN A 18 29.36 13.83 8.22
C GLN A 18 28.15 13.35 9.07
N SER A 19 27.20 12.68 8.45
CA SER A 19 25.97 12.18 9.10
C SER A 19 26.08 10.69 9.42
N THR A 20 26.03 9.84 8.40
CA THR A 20 25.99 8.37 8.53
C THR A 20 27.29 7.67 8.15
N SER A 21 28.31 8.43 7.73
CA SER A 21 29.62 8.00 7.19
C SER A 21 29.49 7.32 5.83
N ASN A 22 29.07 6.07 5.77
CA ASN A 22 28.79 5.30 4.55
C ASN A 22 27.99 4.03 4.87
N PRO A 23 27.42 3.34 3.85
CA PRO A 23 26.83 2.02 4.04
C PRO A 23 27.87 0.99 4.49
N THR A 24 27.42 -0.02 5.22
CA THR A 24 28.26 -1.15 5.65
C THR A 24 28.93 -1.82 4.45
N SER A 25 30.19 -2.19 4.57
CA SER A 25 30.92 -2.86 3.48
C SER A 25 30.28 -4.17 3.01
N ILE A 26 29.74 -4.95 3.95
CA ILE A 26 29.00 -6.19 3.66
C ILE A 26 27.78 -5.89 2.76
N SER A 27 27.02 -4.86 3.06
CA SER A 27 25.86 -4.44 2.25
C SER A 27 26.29 -3.94 0.87
N GLN A 28 27.44 -3.28 0.74
CA GLN A 28 27.97 -2.85 -0.56
C GLN A 28 28.36 -4.04 -1.43
N VAL A 29 29.05 -5.04 -0.88
CA VAL A 29 29.41 -6.29 -1.60
C VAL A 29 28.14 -7.06 -2.02
N ALA A 30 27.14 -7.14 -1.15
CA ALA A 30 25.87 -7.79 -1.49
C ALA A 30 25.13 -7.03 -2.61
N ALA A 31 25.11 -5.71 -2.58
CA ALA A 31 24.50 -4.88 -3.63
C ALA A 31 25.24 -5.03 -4.97
N GLU A 32 26.59 -5.06 -4.96
CA GLU A 32 27.40 -5.29 -6.15
C GLU A 32 27.10 -6.67 -6.75
N ALA A 33 27.05 -7.71 -5.93
CA ALA A 33 26.72 -9.05 -6.37
C ALA A 33 25.31 -9.15 -6.96
N ALA A 34 24.32 -8.47 -6.34
CA ALA A 34 22.96 -8.44 -6.84
C ALA A 34 22.82 -7.69 -8.17
N LEU A 35 23.55 -6.59 -8.36
CA LEU A 35 23.48 -5.79 -9.59
C LEU A 35 24.23 -6.45 -10.77
N ASN A 36 25.34 -7.14 -10.51
CA ASN A 36 26.17 -7.79 -11.54
C ASN A 36 25.78 -9.26 -11.79
N GLY A 37 24.99 -9.86 -10.92
CA GLY A 37 24.51 -11.23 -11.04
C GLY A 37 23.36 -11.39 -12.04
N SER A 38 22.90 -12.66 -12.24
CA SER A 38 21.75 -12.95 -13.07
C SER A 38 20.50 -12.25 -12.52
N GLN A 39 19.75 -11.59 -13.40
CA GLN A 39 18.46 -10.97 -13.10
C GLN A 39 17.26 -11.93 -13.31
N ASP A 40 17.50 -13.18 -13.66
CA ASP A 40 16.44 -14.16 -13.96
C ASP A 40 15.54 -14.44 -12.76
N VAL A 41 16.08 -14.31 -11.54
CA VAL A 41 15.31 -14.43 -10.29
C VAL A 41 14.19 -13.42 -10.15
N LEU A 42 14.27 -12.28 -10.86
CA LEU A 42 13.26 -11.23 -10.80
C LEU A 42 11.99 -11.57 -11.59
N LYS A 43 12.11 -12.34 -12.67
CA LYS A 43 10.97 -12.65 -13.56
C LYS A 43 9.80 -13.31 -12.82
N PRO A 44 9.99 -14.45 -12.12
CA PRO A 44 8.89 -15.10 -11.40
C PRO A 44 8.36 -14.23 -10.25
N MET A 45 9.22 -13.40 -9.65
CA MET A 45 8.81 -12.48 -8.59
C MET A 45 7.92 -11.35 -9.14
N ILE A 46 8.27 -10.75 -10.27
CA ILE A 46 7.48 -9.72 -10.94
C ILE A 46 6.12 -10.29 -11.39
N GLU A 47 6.10 -11.49 -11.96
CA GLU A 47 4.87 -12.18 -12.36
C GLU A 47 3.94 -12.45 -11.16
N ALA A 48 4.51 -12.90 -10.03
CA ALA A 48 3.77 -13.11 -8.81
C ALA A 48 3.18 -11.80 -8.25
N PHE A 49 3.98 -10.72 -8.22
CA PHE A 49 3.48 -9.42 -7.76
C PHE A 49 2.42 -8.84 -8.69
N LYS A 50 2.57 -8.99 -10.00
CA LYS A 50 1.53 -8.55 -10.95
C LYS A 50 0.22 -9.29 -10.72
N ARG A 51 0.24 -10.61 -10.58
CA ARG A 51 -0.95 -11.41 -10.31
C ARG A 51 -1.63 -10.99 -9.00
N ARG A 52 -0.84 -10.79 -7.93
CA ARG A 52 -1.36 -10.34 -6.63
C ARG A 52 -1.89 -8.92 -6.67
N HIS A 53 -1.25 -8.04 -7.41
CA HIS A 53 -1.75 -6.69 -7.68
C HIS A 53 -3.15 -6.77 -8.32
N ASP A 54 -3.29 -7.50 -9.42
CA ASP A 54 -4.56 -7.60 -10.16
C ASP A 54 -5.66 -8.19 -9.27
N LEU A 55 -5.35 -9.24 -8.48
CA LEU A 55 -6.24 -9.85 -7.50
C LEU A 55 -6.72 -8.83 -6.45
N VAL A 56 -5.80 -8.07 -5.85
CA VAL A 56 -6.13 -7.13 -4.77
C VAL A 56 -6.90 -5.92 -5.30
N ILE A 57 -6.49 -5.34 -6.44
CA ILE A 57 -7.20 -4.21 -7.05
C ILE A 57 -8.63 -4.60 -7.42
N GLN A 58 -8.81 -5.75 -8.06
CA GLN A 58 -10.15 -6.24 -8.39
C GLN A 58 -10.98 -6.51 -7.13
N GLY A 59 -10.42 -7.28 -6.18
CA GLY A 59 -11.13 -7.63 -4.96
C GLY A 59 -11.53 -6.42 -4.10
N LEU A 60 -10.71 -5.36 -4.07
CA LEU A 60 -11.08 -4.12 -3.38
C LEU A 60 -12.18 -3.36 -4.11
N ASN A 61 -12.13 -3.28 -5.44
CA ASN A 61 -13.15 -2.59 -6.24
C ASN A 61 -14.49 -3.34 -6.29
N ASP A 62 -14.52 -4.64 -5.98
CA ASP A 62 -15.74 -5.44 -5.83
C ASP A 62 -16.44 -5.23 -4.46
N ILE A 63 -15.88 -4.38 -3.60
CA ILE A 63 -16.46 -4.03 -2.28
C ILE A 63 -17.15 -2.68 -2.39
N ASN A 64 -18.45 -2.64 -2.09
CA ASN A 64 -19.21 -1.39 -2.09
C ASN A 64 -18.62 -0.38 -1.08
N GLY A 65 -18.40 0.85 -1.53
CA GLY A 65 -17.78 1.91 -0.72
C GLY A 65 -16.26 1.94 -0.75
N ILE A 66 -15.60 1.02 -1.44
CA ILE A 66 -14.15 1.05 -1.68
C ILE A 66 -13.88 1.34 -3.16
N SER A 67 -12.85 2.15 -3.42
CA SER A 67 -12.30 2.33 -4.77
C SER A 67 -10.78 2.39 -4.72
N CYS A 68 -10.13 1.65 -5.59
CA CYS A 68 -8.68 1.55 -5.65
C CYS A 68 -8.19 1.68 -7.10
N LEU A 69 -7.33 2.65 -7.37
CA LEU A 69 -6.67 2.77 -8.66
C LEU A 69 -5.52 1.75 -8.77
N PRO A 70 -5.28 1.17 -9.93
CA PRO A 70 -4.14 0.31 -10.15
C PRO A 70 -2.83 1.11 -9.99
N ALA A 71 -1.83 0.50 -9.37
CA ALA A 71 -0.50 1.07 -9.22
C ALA A 71 0.44 0.54 -10.31
N ASP A 72 1.36 1.40 -10.80
CA ASP A 72 2.34 1.00 -11.82
C ASP A 72 3.50 0.17 -11.25
N GLY A 73 3.58 0.01 -9.92
CA GLY A 73 4.66 -0.73 -9.27
C GLY A 73 4.51 -0.84 -7.76
N ALA A 74 5.59 -1.21 -7.10
CA ALA A 74 5.65 -1.56 -5.68
C ALA A 74 4.81 -2.81 -5.34
N PHE A 75 4.40 -2.94 -4.08
CA PHE A 75 3.59 -4.06 -3.58
C PHE A 75 2.50 -3.56 -2.60
N TYR A 76 2.00 -2.35 -2.87
CA TYR A 76 0.96 -1.70 -2.07
C TYR A 76 -0.22 -1.30 -2.93
N ALA A 77 -1.43 -1.55 -2.44
CA ALA A 77 -2.66 -0.95 -2.91
C ALA A 77 -3.05 0.19 -1.96
N TYR A 78 -3.54 1.31 -2.51
CA TYR A 78 -3.96 2.48 -1.74
C TYR A 78 -5.41 2.79 -2.04
N ALA A 79 -6.30 2.31 -1.18
CA ALA A 79 -7.73 2.28 -1.40
C ALA A 79 -8.43 3.47 -0.73
N ASN A 80 -9.33 4.13 -1.45
CA ASN A 80 -10.25 5.12 -0.91
C ASN A 80 -11.37 4.39 -0.14
N ILE A 81 -11.56 4.77 1.12
CA ILE A 81 -12.56 4.21 2.05
C ILE A 81 -13.45 5.29 2.66
N LYS A 82 -13.45 6.51 2.11
CA LYS A 82 -14.25 7.63 2.61
C LYS A 82 -15.74 7.29 2.76
N PRO A 83 -16.37 6.56 1.80
CA PRO A 83 -17.77 6.19 1.95
C PRO A 83 -18.03 5.31 3.19
N LEU A 84 -17.15 4.34 3.46
CA LEU A 84 -17.29 3.45 4.61
C LEU A 84 -17.09 4.19 5.94
N ILE A 85 -16.08 5.08 6.01
CA ILE A 85 -15.83 5.95 7.17
C ILE A 85 -17.09 6.78 7.48
N ARG A 86 -17.66 7.43 6.44
CA ARG A 86 -18.85 8.28 6.57
C ARG A 86 -20.07 7.48 6.98
N ALA A 87 -20.36 6.37 6.31
CA ALA A 87 -21.51 5.53 6.58
C ALA A 87 -21.49 4.96 8.02
N LYS A 88 -20.30 4.56 8.49
CA LYS A 88 -20.12 4.04 9.85
C LYS A 88 -20.08 5.15 10.92
N GLY A 89 -20.04 6.43 10.52
CA GLY A 89 -19.96 7.56 11.45
C GLY A 89 -18.59 7.71 12.15
N LEU A 90 -17.52 7.18 11.55
CA LEU A 90 -16.16 7.30 12.07
C LEU A 90 -15.55 8.66 11.67
N LYS A 91 -14.54 9.11 12.42
CA LYS A 91 -13.92 10.42 12.24
C LYS A 91 -12.70 10.40 11.32
N SER A 92 -12.03 9.24 11.21
CA SER A 92 -10.76 9.14 10.50
C SER A 92 -10.53 7.75 9.89
N CYS A 93 -9.56 7.64 8.97
CA CYS A 93 -9.13 6.35 8.48
C CYS A 93 -8.34 5.55 9.53
N THR A 94 -7.82 6.20 10.57
CA THR A 94 -7.22 5.53 11.71
C THR A 94 -8.27 4.76 12.51
N GLU A 95 -9.37 5.40 12.90
CA GLU A 95 -10.49 4.72 13.57
C GLU A 95 -11.07 3.58 12.73
N PHE A 96 -11.14 3.77 11.40
CA PHE A 96 -11.57 2.69 10.50
C PHE A 96 -10.60 1.50 10.49
N SER A 97 -9.30 1.76 10.47
CA SER A 97 -8.28 0.72 10.46
C SER A 97 -8.24 -0.08 11.77
N GLU A 98 -8.46 0.58 12.89
CA GLU A 98 -8.59 -0.04 14.22
C GLU A 98 -9.83 -0.92 14.27
N TRP A 99 -10.99 -0.38 13.87
CA TRP A 99 -12.22 -1.16 13.79
C TRP A 99 -12.09 -2.37 12.86
N LEU A 100 -11.49 -2.19 11.68
CA LEU A 100 -11.31 -3.29 10.72
C LEU A 100 -10.43 -4.41 11.32
N LEU A 101 -9.36 -4.03 12.01
CA LEU A 101 -8.48 -4.98 12.69
C LEU A 101 -9.22 -5.77 13.77
N GLU A 102 -10.00 -5.08 14.61
CA GLU A 102 -10.78 -5.71 15.70
C GLU A 102 -11.84 -6.66 15.14
N GLU A 103 -12.57 -6.24 14.10
CA GLU A 103 -13.68 -6.99 13.52
C GLU A 103 -13.21 -8.19 12.68
N THR A 104 -12.10 -8.06 11.98
CA THR A 104 -11.69 -9.02 10.94
C THR A 104 -10.34 -9.69 11.18
N GLY A 105 -9.50 -9.15 12.03
CA GLY A 105 -8.09 -9.54 12.16
C GLY A 105 -7.21 -9.13 10.97
N VAL A 106 -7.70 -8.26 10.07
CA VAL A 106 -6.93 -7.76 8.91
C VAL A 106 -6.29 -6.42 9.26
N ALA A 107 -4.96 -6.41 9.34
CA ALA A 107 -4.19 -5.20 9.59
C ALA A 107 -3.95 -4.42 8.29
N VAL A 108 -4.32 -3.13 8.29
CA VAL A 108 -4.06 -2.18 7.22
C VAL A 108 -3.38 -0.93 7.78
N VAL A 109 -2.78 -0.12 6.94
CA VAL A 109 -2.17 1.14 7.40
C VAL A 109 -3.08 2.30 7.03
N PRO A 110 -3.51 3.14 7.99
CA PRO A 110 -4.36 4.30 7.70
C PRO A 110 -3.63 5.31 6.84
N GLY A 111 -4.36 5.95 5.92
CA GLY A 111 -3.82 6.94 5.00
C GLY A 111 -3.29 8.20 5.68
N ASP A 112 -3.78 8.52 6.89
CA ASP A 112 -3.29 9.64 7.69
C ASP A 112 -1.78 9.55 7.94
N ALA A 113 -1.23 8.33 8.07
CA ALA A 113 0.22 8.10 8.20
C ALA A 113 1.03 8.56 6.97
N PHE A 114 0.36 8.79 5.83
CA PHE A 114 0.95 9.25 4.57
C PHE A 114 0.44 10.64 4.14
N GLY A 115 -0.24 11.36 5.04
CA GLY A 115 -0.76 12.70 4.80
C GLY A 115 -2.02 12.74 3.92
N LEU A 116 -2.71 11.61 3.70
CA LEU A 116 -3.93 11.54 2.90
C LEU A 116 -5.03 10.77 3.64
N GLY A 117 -5.87 11.51 4.38
CA GLY A 117 -7.00 10.97 5.10
C GLY A 117 -8.08 10.35 4.19
N GLY A 118 -8.83 9.40 4.74
CA GLY A 118 -9.90 8.71 4.02
C GLY A 118 -9.44 7.58 3.10
N PHE A 119 -8.18 7.14 3.25
CA PHE A 119 -7.59 6.04 2.51
C PHE A 119 -7.01 4.99 3.47
N MET A 120 -6.80 3.78 2.96
CA MET A 120 -6.03 2.73 3.62
C MET A 120 -5.00 2.12 2.66
N ARG A 121 -3.84 1.75 3.19
CA ARG A 121 -2.80 1.04 2.45
C ARG A 121 -2.79 -0.44 2.81
N ILE A 122 -2.82 -1.28 1.80
CA ILE A 122 -2.71 -2.73 1.93
C ILE A 122 -1.44 -3.19 1.24
N SER A 123 -0.64 -4.05 1.90
CA SER A 123 0.47 -4.75 1.27
C SER A 123 0.00 -6.06 0.67
N TYR A 124 0.39 -6.34 -0.57
CA TYR A 124 0.15 -7.65 -1.20
C TYR A 124 1.42 -8.51 -1.32
N ALA A 125 2.44 -8.21 -0.51
CA ALA A 125 3.66 -9.01 -0.41
C ALA A 125 3.47 -10.23 0.51
N THR A 126 2.45 -11.05 0.24
CA THR A 126 2.12 -12.28 0.99
C THR A 126 1.54 -13.34 0.05
N ALA A 127 1.19 -14.51 0.56
CA ALA A 127 0.62 -15.60 -0.25
C ALA A 127 -0.76 -15.23 -0.82
N ASP A 128 -1.10 -15.79 -1.98
CA ASP A 128 -2.34 -15.49 -2.69
C ASP A 128 -3.57 -15.88 -1.85
N GLU A 129 -3.50 -17.01 -1.14
CA GLU A 129 -4.59 -17.51 -0.28
C GLU A 129 -4.87 -16.56 0.89
N VAL A 130 -3.82 -15.94 1.45
CA VAL A 130 -3.95 -14.95 2.54
C VAL A 130 -4.63 -13.69 2.01
N LEU A 131 -4.33 -13.28 0.79
CA LEU A 131 -4.97 -12.11 0.16
C LEU A 131 -6.46 -12.37 -0.12
N VAL A 132 -6.80 -13.54 -0.63
CA VAL A 132 -8.20 -13.95 -0.88
C VAL A 132 -8.99 -13.96 0.42
N ASP A 133 -8.46 -14.56 1.48
CA ASP A 133 -9.12 -14.60 2.80
C ASP A 133 -9.28 -13.18 3.39
N ALA A 134 -8.23 -12.35 3.33
CA ALA A 134 -8.28 -10.98 3.81
C ALA A 134 -9.34 -10.15 3.07
N LEU A 135 -9.40 -10.24 1.74
CA LEU A 135 -10.41 -9.54 0.92
C LEU A 135 -11.83 -9.99 1.27
N ALA A 136 -12.04 -11.31 1.47
CA ALA A 136 -13.34 -11.84 1.88
C ALA A 136 -13.79 -11.31 3.26
N ARG A 137 -12.86 -11.20 4.22
CA ARG A 137 -13.12 -10.64 5.56
C ARG A 137 -13.42 -9.14 5.49
N ILE A 138 -12.63 -8.37 4.71
CA ILE A 138 -12.87 -6.94 4.48
C ILE A 138 -14.25 -6.75 3.86
N LYS A 139 -14.58 -7.53 2.83
CA LYS A 139 -15.89 -7.47 2.17
C LYS A 139 -17.02 -7.73 3.16
N LYS A 140 -16.95 -8.80 3.92
CA LYS A 140 -17.96 -9.15 4.94
C LYS A 140 -18.16 -8.02 5.96
N ALA A 141 -17.07 -7.40 6.41
CA ALA A 141 -17.14 -6.27 7.35
C ALA A 141 -17.75 -5.02 6.67
N ALA A 142 -17.36 -4.70 5.45
CA ALA A 142 -17.94 -3.59 4.70
C ALA A 142 -19.43 -3.79 4.41
N ASP A 143 -19.84 -4.99 4.02
CA ASP A 143 -21.25 -5.35 3.78
C ASP A 143 -22.14 -5.25 5.04
N SER A 144 -21.55 -5.21 6.23
CA SER A 144 -22.27 -5.00 7.51
C SER A 144 -22.52 -3.53 7.84
N ILE A 145 -21.98 -2.60 7.05
CA ILE A 145 -22.16 -1.16 7.28
C ILE A 145 -23.38 -0.66 6.50
N ASP A 146 -24.37 -0.15 7.21
CA ASP A 146 -25.57 0.44 6.60
C ASP A 146 -25.27 1.83 6.01
N GLY A 147 -26.02 2.20 4.97
CA GLY A 147 -25.99 3.58 4.42
C GLY A 147 -24.81 3.91 3.51
N VAL A 148 -24.04 2.92 3.06
CA VAL A 148 -22.87 3.12 2.19
C VAL A 148 -23.25 3.82 0.87
N ASP A 149 -24.37 3.43 0.23
CA ASP A 149 -24.82 4.07 -1.03
C ASP A 149 -25.19 5.55 -0.83
N ALA A 150 -25.83 5.89 0.28
CA ALA A 150 -26.12 7.28 0.63
C ALA A 150 -24.84 8.08 0.86
N ALA A 151 -23.84 7.48 1.51
CA ALA A 151 -22.52 8.10 1.71
C ALA A 151 -21.77 8.32 0.39
N ILE A 152 -21.82 7.37 -0.55
CA ILE A 152 -21.26 7.50 -1.90
C ILE A 152 -21.91 8.69 -2.64
N ALA A 153 -23.24 8.74 -2.64
CA ALA A 153 -23.98 9.83 -3.30
C ALA A 153 -23.66 11.20 -2.69
N SER A 154 -23.58 11.29 -1.37
CA SER A 154 -23.22 12.51 -0.66
C SER A 154 -21.80 12.99 -1.01
N ILE A 155 -20.82 12.10 -1.04
CA ILE A 155 -19.43 12.45 -1.41
C ILE A 155 -19.32 12.89 -2.88
N ALA A 156 -20.13 12.30 -3.77
CA ALA A 156 -20.16 12.69 -5.18
C ALA A 156 -20.74 14.11 -5.39
N ALA A 157 -21.69 14.53 -4.55
CA ALA A 157 -22.30 15.86 -4.60
C ALA A 157 -21.41 16.99 -4.04
N GLU A 158 -20.34 16.67 -3.31
CA GLU A 158 -19.38 17.65 -2.75
C GLU A 158 -18.25 18.03 -3.74
N LYS A 159 -18.20 17.43 -4.94
CA LYS A 159 -17.21 17.69 -6.00
C LYS A 159 -17.73 18.72 -6.99
#